data_4d24f02721abaac6b069c8b8c33b6ab4
#
_entry.id   4d24f02721abaac6b069c8b8c33b6ab4
#
_cell.length_a   1.000
_cell.length_b   1.000
_cell.length_c   1.000
_cell.angle_alpha   90.00
_cell.angle_beta   90.00
_cell.angle_gamma   90.00
#
_symmetry.space_group_name_H-M   'P 1'
#
loop_
_entity.id
_entity.type
_entity.pdbx_description
1 polymer ?
#
loop_
_entity_poly.entity_id
_entity_poly.type
_entity_poly.pdbx_seq_one_letter_code
_entity_poly.pdbx_strand_id
1 'polypeptide(L)'
;MLELLAKKQRRQMRLLETLIREKRWFHLKELAEMLDCTERSLKEDLSNLRTVFDDFLIESSTNGIKISYDDSIGIEVVYHHFFKESVAFSLLEYLFFHKDVSADRICRRYDLS
;
A
#
# COMPACT_ATOMS: atom_id res chain seq x y z
N MET A 1 4.02 -3.84 -16.85
CA MET A 1 4.51 -2.92 -15.81
C MET A 1 3.42 -2.50 -14.82
N LEU A 2 2.25 -2.08 -15.31
CA LEU A 2 1.12 -1.70 -14.44
C LEU A 2 0.60 -2.86 -13.60
N GLU A 3 0.53 -4.06 -14.15
CA GLU A 3 0.13 -5.25 -13.40
C GLU A 3 1.10 -5.58 -12.27
N LEU A 4 2.40 -5.39 -12.51
CA LEU A 4 3.43 -5.65 -11.50
C LEU A 4 3.31 -4.64 -10.35
N LEU A 5 3.07 -3.38 -10.67
CA LEU A 5 2.84 -2.34 -9.67
C LEU A 5 1.58 -2.62 -8.85
N ALA A 6 0.51 -3.07 -9.50
CA ALA A 6 -0.73 -3.42 -8.81
C ALA A 6 -0.52 -4.58 -7.83
N LYS A 7 0.26 -5.58 -8.19
CA LYS A 7 0.60 -6.71 -7.30
C LYS A 7 1.39 -6.23 -6.10
N LYS A 8 2.37 -5.37 -6.32
CA LYS A 8 3.20 -4.80 -5.25
C LYS A 8 2.36 -3.98 -4.28
N GLN A 9 1.47 -3.14 -4.81
CA GLN A 9 0.57 -2.33 -3.99
C GLN A 9 -0.38 -3.18 -3.17
N ARG A 10 -0.95 -4.22 -3.74
CA ARG A 10 -1.82 -5.16 -3.01
C ARG A 10 -1.08 -5.84 -1.88
N ARG A 11 0.15 -6.27 -2.14
CA ARG A 11 0.98 -6.91 -1.13
C ARG A 11 1.29 -5.94 0.02
N GLN A 12 1.65 -4.71 -0.29
CA GLN A 12 1.92 -3.68 0.70
C GLN A 12 0.67 -3.36 1.53
N MET A 13 -0.48 -3.27 0.89
CA MET A 13 -1.75 -3.03 1.58
C MET A 13 -2.08 -4.19 2.53
N ARG A 14 -1.93 -5.43 2.06
CA ARG A 14 -2.18 -6.61 2.88
C ARG A 14 -1.21 -6.70 4.06
N LEU A 15 0.04 -6.31 3.84
CA LEU A 15 1.04 -6.25 4.90
C LEU A 15 0.62 -5.28 6.00
N LEU A 16 0.24 -4.07 5.64
CA LEU A 16 -0.22 -3.07 6.60
C LEU A 16 -1.51 -3.51 7.31
N GLU A 17 -2.46 -4.07 6.57
CA GLU A 17 -3.69 -4.60 7.16
C GLU A 17 -3.39 -5.63 8.24
N THR A 18 -2.49 -6.57 7.94
CA THR A 18 -2.11 -7.63 8.87
C THR A 18 -1.47 -7.06 10.14
N LEU A 19 -0.52 -6.15 9.97
CA LEU A 19 0.19 -5.53 11.09
C LEU A 19 -0.75 -4.71 11.97
N ILE A 20 -1.65 -3.96 11.36
CA ILE A 20 -2.61 -3.10 12.08
C ILE A 20 -3.66 -3.94 12.80
N ARG A 21 -4.17 -4.97 12.13
CA ARG A 21 -5.24 -5.81 12.69
C ARG A 21 -4.80 -6.59 13.91
N GLU A 22 -3.63 -7.22 13.85
CA GLU A 22 -3.20 -8.13 14.90
C GLU A 22 -2.38 -7.46 16.00
N LYS A 23 -1.76 -6.32 15.72
CA LYS A 23 -1.03 -5.50 16.72
C LYS A 23 -0.01 -6.29 17.53
N ARG A 24 0.73 -7.21 16.89
CA ARG A 24 1.75 -8.03 17.55
C ARG A 24 3.04 -8.05 16.75
N TRP A 25 4.08 -8.62 17.33
CA TRP A 25 5.32 -8.88 16.61
C TRP A 25 5.15 -10.05 15.64
N PHE A 26 5.64 -9.85 14.42
CA PHE A 26 5.67 -10.90 13.39
C PHE A 26 7.11 -11.16 12.98
N HIS A 27 7.47 -12.42 12.86
CA HIS A 27 8.75 -12.76 12.24
C HIS A 27 8.68 -12.50 10.74
N LEU A 28 9.78 -12.04 10.17
CA LEU A 28 9.86 -11.72 8.76
C LEU A 28 9.48 -12.93 7.89
N LYS A 29 9.95 -14.11 8.29
CA LYS A 29 9.64 -15.36 7.61
C LYS A 29 8.15 -15.66 7.63
N GLU A 30 7.51 -15.46 8.77
CA GLU A 30 6.07 -15.66 8.93
C GLU A 30 5.28 -14.75 7.99
N LEU A 31 5.62 -13.47 7.95
CA LEU A 31 4.98 -12.51 7.06
C LEU A 31 5.18 -12.87 5.59
N ALA A 32 6.39 -13.28 5.23
CA ALA A 32 6.69 -13.68 3.87
C ALA A 32 5.84 -14.86 3.42
N GLU A 33 5.65 -15.84 4.29
CA GLU A 33 4.79 -16.98 4.03
C GLU A 33 3.32 -16.57 3.90
N MET A 34 2.84 -15.73 4.79
CA MET A 34 1.46 -15.24 4.79
C MET A 34 1.13 -14.44 3.52
N LEU A 35 2.09 -13.69 3.03
CA LEU A 35 1.92 -12.79 1.87
C LEU A 35 2.40 -13.41 0.56
N ASP A 36 2.85 -14.65 0.61
CA ASP A 36 3.36 -15.38 -0.56
C ASP A 36 4.43 -14.59 -1.32
N CYS A 37 5.43 -14.13 -0.59
CA CYS A 37 6.55 -13.39 -1.16
C CYS A 37 7.87 -13.78 -0.48
N THR A 38 8.98 -13.25 -0.98
CA THR A 38 10.29 -13.47 -0.38
C THR A 38 10.53 -12.49 0.76
N GLU A 39 11.40 -12.85 1.69
CA GLU A 39 11.81 -11.94 2.76
C GLU A 39 12.46 -10.68 2.19
N ARG A 40 13.18 -10.81 1.10
CA ARG A 40 13.80 -9.66 0.42
C ARG A 40 12.77 -8.67 -0.09
N SER A 41 11.73 -9.16 -0.77
CA SER A 41 10.62 -8.32 -1.25
C SER A 41 9.92 -7.63 -0.09
N LEU A 42 9.74 -8.36 1.02
CA LEU A 42 9.10 -7.83 2.21
C LEU A 42 9.93 -6.71 2.83
N LYS A 43 11.25 -6.86 2.90
CA LYS A 43 12.14 -5.82 3.40
C LYS A 43 12.06 -4.56 2.56
N GLU A 44 12.00 -4.71 1.24
CA GLU A 44 11.83 -3.58 0.33
C GLU A 44 10.50 -2.89 0.55
N ASP A 45 9.42 -3.66 0.70
CA ASP A 45 8.09 -3.11 0.99
C ASP A 45 8.08 -2.33 2.30
N LEU A 46 8.68 -2.87 3.35
CA LEU A 46 8.75 -2.19 4.65
C LEU A 46 9.52 -0.88 4.55
N SER A 47 10.61 -0.87 3.80
CA SER A 47 11.39 0.34 3.57
C SER A 47 10.56 1.41 2.85
N ASN A 48 9.84 1.01 1.81
CA ASN A 48 8.96 1.91 1.06
C ASN A 48 7.84 2.45 1.93
N LEU A 49 7.23 1.60 2.73
CA LEU A 49 6.11 2.00 3.60
C LEU A 49 6.55 2.98 4.68
N ARG A 50 7.78 2.84 5.19
CA ARG A 50 8.33 3.78 6.16
C ARG A 50 8.49 5.19 5.58
N THR A 51 8.79 5.29 4.29
CA THR A 51 8.93 6.60 3.65
C THR A 51 7.58 7.22 3.28
N VAL A 52 6.58 6.39 3.00
CA VAL A 52 5.26 6.83 2.53
C VAL A 52 4.34 7.22 3.68
N PHE A 53 4.38 6.48 4.78
CA PHE A 53 3.48 6.68 5.91
C PHE A 53 4.24 7.24 7.11
N ASP A 54 4.00 8.51 7.42
CA ASP A 54 4.55 9.16 8.61
C ASP A 54 3.71 8.88 9.86
N ASP A 55 2.45 8.49 9.66
CA ASP A 55 1.49 8.23 10.74
C ASP A 55 1.74 6.93 11.48
N PHE A 56 2.52 6.03 10.89
CA PHE A 56 2.80 4.72 11.46
C PHE A 56 4.29 4.56 11.72
N LEU A 57 4.62 3.97 12.85
CA LEU A 57 5.99 3.57 13.16
C LEU A 57 6.11 2.05 12.96
N ILE A 58 6.89 1.65 11.96
CA ILE A 58 7.17 0.24 11.70
C ILE A 58 8.48 -0.10 12.40
N GLU A 59 8.38 -0.83 13.50
CA GLU A 59 9.51 -1.22 14.32
C GLU A 59 10.10 -2.55 13.87
N SER A 60 11.43 -2.63 13.85
CA SER A 60 12.18 -3.86 13.57
C SER A 60 13.07 -4.16 14.75
N SER A 61 13.03 -5.39 15.23
CA SER A 61 13.88 -5.85 16.33
C SER A 61 14.15 -7.35 16.19
N THR A 62 14.83 -7.93 17.18
CA THR A 62 15.03 -9.37 17.26
C THR A 62 13.71 -10.12 17.39
N ASN A 63 12.66 -9.46 17.87
CA ASN A 63 11.31 -10.03 17.98
C ASN A 63 10.55 -10.02 16.66
N GLY A 64 11.07 -9.36 15.64
CA GLY A 64 10.46 -9.29 14.32
C GLY A 64 10.02 -7.88 13.94
N ILE A 65 8.86 -7.79 13.35
CA ILE A 65 8.27 -6.56 12.82
C ILE A 65 6.96 -6.27 13.57
N LYS A 66 6.77 -5.02 13.96
CA LYS A 66 5.54 -4.56 14.60
C LYS A 66 5.22 -3.14 14.15
N ILE A 67 3.94 -2.83 14.04
CA ILE A 67 3.48 -1.47 13.74
C ILE A 67 2.94 -0.82 15.01
N SER A 68 3.28 0.46 15.18
CA SER A 68 2.74 1.29 16.26
C SER A 68 2.13 2.55 15.63
N TYR A 69 0.97 2.96 16.12
CA TYR A 69 0.28 4.14 15.62
C TYR A 69 -0.63 4.70 16.71
N ASP A 70 -1.00 5.97 16.52
CA ASP A 70 -1.94 6.66 17.41
C ASP A 70 -3.35 6.06 17.20
N ASP A 71 -4.09 5.87 18.27
CA ASP A 71 -5.47 5.33 18.20
C ASP A 71 -6.42 6.20 17.38
N SER A 72 -6.09 7.47 17.18
CA SER A 72 -6.88 8.36 16.33
C SER A 72 -6.72 8.06 14.84
N ILE A 73 -5.69 7.28 14.47
CA ILE A 73 -5.41 6.90 13.10
C ILE A 73 -5.94 5.51 12.85
N GLY A 74 -6.83 5.36 11.87
CA GLY A 74 -7.41 4.07 11.53
C GLY A 74 -6.85 3.49 10.25
N ILE A 75 -7.26 2.27 9.95
CA ILE A 75 -6.90 1.58 8.72
C ILE A 75 -7.37 2.34 7.46
N GLU A 76 -8.33 3.25 7.62
CA GLU A 76 -8.85 4.09 6.55
C GLU A 76 -7.76 4.93 5.88
N VAL A 77 -6.76 5.36 6.65
CA VAL A 77 -5.61 6.11 6.12
C VAL A 77 -4.86 5.26 5.09
N VAL A 78 -4.68 3.98 5.38
CA VAL A 78 -4.02 3.02 4.49
C VAL A 78 -4.83 2.86 3.21
N TYR A 79 -6.12 2.58 3.34
CA TYR A 79 -6.99 2.41 2.18
C TYR A 79 -7.06 3.67 1.32
N HIS A 80 -7.12 4.83 1.96
CA HIS A 80 -7.16 6.10 1.25
C HIS A 80 -5.91 6.32 0.40
N HIS A 81 -4.73 6.04 0.97
CA HIS A 81 -3.46 6.17 0.25
C HIS A 81 -3.42 5.25 -0.97
N PHE A 82 -3.72 3.96 -0.79
CA PHE A 82 -3.68 3.00 -1.88
C PHE A 82 -4.76 3.25 -2.92
N PHE A 83 -5.91 3.73 -2.50
CA PHE A 83 -6.96 4.12 -3.43
C PHE A 83 -6.50 5.26 -4.34
N LYS A 84 -5.88 6.29 -3.75
CA LYS A 84 -5.36 7.43 -4.53
C LYS A 84 -4.32 6.99 -5.55
N GLU A 85 -3.40 6.12 -5.15
CA GLU A 85 -2.38 5.60 -6.08
C GLU A 85 -3.01 4.79 -7.20
N SER A 86 -3.96 3.93 -6.88
CA SER A 86 -4.68 3.11 -7.86
C SER A 86 -5.41 3.98 -8.87
N VAL A 87 -6.09 5.03 -8.42
CA VAL A 87 -6.78 5.99 -9.30
C VAL A 87 -5.78 6.71 -10.18
N ALA A 88 -4.64 7.16 -9.62
CA ALA A 88 -3.61 7.84 -10.39
C ALA A 88 -3.07 6.96 -11.51
N PHE A 89 -2.79 5.70 -11.24
CA PHE A 89 -2.36 4.74 -12.25
C PHE A 89 -3.42 4.51 -13.31
N SER A 90 -4.67 4.37 -12.91
CA SER A 90 -5.78 4.19 -13.83
C SER A 90 -5.96 5.39 -14.74
N LEU A 91 -5.80 6.59 -14.18
CA LEU A 91 -5.86 7.83 -14.96
C LEU A 91 -4.74 7.92 -15.99
N LEU A 92 -3.51 7.58 -15.58
CA LEU A 92 -2.37 7.59 -16.48
C LEU A 92 -2.56 6.59 -17.61
N GLU A 93 -3.03 5.39 -17.30
CA GLU A 93 -3.33 4.36 -18.29
C GLU A 93 -4.41 4.83 -19.25
N TYR A 94 -5.47 5.42 -18.73
CA TYR A 94 -6.56 5.94 -19.52
C TYR A 94 -6.10 7.04 -20.48
N LEU A 95 -5.31 8.00 -19.99
CA LEU A 95 -4.75 9.09 -20.78
C LEU A 95 -3.80 8.58 -21.86
N PHE A 96 -3.02 7.56 -21.55
CA PHE A 96 -2.08 6.97 -22.50
C PHE A 96 -2.81 6.34 -23.69
N PHE A 97 -3.93 5.66 -23.45
CA PHE A 97 -4.67 4.97 -24.49
C PHE A 97 -5.80 5.81 -25.11
N HIS A 98 -6.18 6.94 -24.48
CA HIS A 98 -7.28 7.79 -24.90
C HIS A 98 -6.83 9.25 -24.95
N LYS A 99 -6.06 9.58 -25.97
CA LYS A 99 -5.39 10.90 -26.07
C LYS A 99 -6.32 12.11 -26.16
N ASP A 100 -7.56 11.92 -26.58
CA ASP A 100 -8.50 13.00 -26.85
C ASP A 100 -9.56 13.18 -25.76
N VAL A 101 -9.29 12.70 -24.57
CA VAL A 101 -10.25 12.74 -23.45
C VAL A 101 -10.14 14.04 -22.68
N SER A 102 -11.30 14.68 -22.41
CA SER A 102 -11.35 15.89 -21.62
C SER A 102 -11.16 15.57 -20.12
N ALA A 103 -10.66 16.56 -19.36
CA ALA A 103 -10.51 16.45 -17.91
C ALA A 103 -11.83 16.13 -17.20
N ASP A 104 -12.93 16.76 -17.64
CA ASP A 104 -14.25 16.52 -17.09
C ASP A 104 -14.70 15.07 -17.21
N ARG A 105 -14.40 14.46 -18.35
CA ARG A 105 -14.75 13.08 -18.63
C ARG A 105 -13.96 12.12 -17.73
N ILE A 106 -12.69 12.42 -17.49
CA ILE A 106 -11.84 11.64 -16.60
C ILE A 106 -12.36 11.75 -15.15
N CYS A 107 -12.69 12.96 -14.71
CA CYS A 107 -13.20 13.20 -13.37
C CYS A 107 -14.51 12.44 -13.13
N ARG A 108 -15.40 12.40 -14.10
CA ARG A 108 -16.66 11.67 -13.98
C ARG A 108 -16.44 10.16 -13.91
N ARG A 109 -15.52 9.63 -14.71
CA ARG A 109 -15.23 8.18 -14.73
C ARG A 109 -14.70 7.68 -13.38
N TYR A 110 -13.87 8.48 -12.70
CA TYR A 110 -13.20 8.08 -11.46
C TYR A 110 -13.75 8.80 -10.24
N ASP A 111 -14.86 9.52 -10.38
CA ASP A 111 -15.52 10.25 -9.30
C ASP A 111 -14.56 11.19 -8.57
N LEU A 112 -13.74 11.88 -9.33
CA LEU A 112 -12.81 12.88 -8.81
C LEU A 112 -13.47 14.26 -8.91
N SER A 113 -13.63 14.90 -7.78
CA SER A 113 -14.24 16.23 -7.73
C SER A 113 -13.27 17.28 -7.23
#